data_02c16deb1a86a4e5642d0d6d919215ab
#
_entry.id   02c16deb1a86a4e5642d0d6d919215ab
#
_cell.length_a   1.000
_cell.length_b   1.000
_cell.length_c   1.000
_cell.angle_alpha   90.00
_cell.angle_beta   90.00
_cell.angle_gamma   90.00
#
_symmetry.space_group_name_H-M   'P 1'
#
loop_
_entity.id
_entity.type
_entity.pdbx_description
1 polymer ?
#
loop_
_entity_poly.entity_id
_entity_poly.type
_entity_poly.pdbx_seq_one_letter_code
_entity_poly.pdbx_strand_id
1 'polypeptide(L)'
;YQLKVVLPATHDTASAVIAVPEINRPLYISSGTWSLLGIESPVAISTTDALNENFTNEGGYARSTRFLKNIMGLWMIQCVRREYGKKYGWGDFVTMAKAVKDFDSIVDVNDRSFLAPESMIDAIKEYCRKTNQKVPETPGEIALCVYDSLAVCYDKAVKTIEKITGTTFDVIHVVGGGCQNGYLNELTAKRTGKQVVAGPVEATAIGNALMQLLYDGAVLSVNEAKELVKNSFDVEY
;
A
#
# COMPACT_ATOMS: atom_id res chain seq x y z
N TYR A 1 28.56 -22.31 -19.96
CA TYR A 1 27.86 -22.10 -18.67
C TYR A 1 26.47 -22.64 -18.81
N GLN A 2 26.04 -23.53 -17.91
CA GLN A 2 24.64 -23.93 -17.79
C GLN A 2 23.97 -22.93 -16.84
N LEU A 3 23.24 -21.95 -17.39
CA LEU A 3 22.46 -21.00 -16.60
C LEU A 3 21.15 -21.67 -16.18
N LYS A 4 20.83 -21.57 -14.89
CA LYS A 4 19.52 -21.95 -14.36
C LYS A 4 18.62 -20.72 -14.36
N VAL A 5 17.39 -20.88 -14.82
CA VAL A 5 16.35 -19.83 -14.77
C VAL A 5 15.38 -20.19 -13.67
N VAL A 6 15.25 -19.33 -12.66
CA VAL A 6 14.27 -19.47 -11.59
C VAL A 6 13.13 -18.50 -11.86
N LEU A 7 11.91 -19.01 -11.87
CA LEU A 7 10.71 -18.19 -11.99
C LEU A 7 10.18 -17.89 -10.58
N PRO A 8 10.40 -16.68 -10.05
CA PRO A 8 9.79 -16.26 -8.80
C PRO A 8 8.29 -16.03 -8.99
N ALA A 9 7.62 -15.55 -7.96
CA ALA A 9 6.30 -14.98 -8.14
C ALA A 9 6.42 -13.81 -9.15
N THR A 10 5.86 -14.00 -10.35
CA THR A 10 6.19 -13.20 -11.55
C THR A 10 5.66 -11.77 -11.55
N HIS A 11 4.70 -11.46 -10.67
CA HIS A 11 4.26 -10.09 -10.43
C HIS A 11 5.11 -9.49 -9.29
N ASP A 12 5.56 -8.25 -9.43
CA ASP A 12 6.40 -7.56 -8.44
C ASP A 12 5.80 -7.56 -7.03
N THR A 13 4.51 -7.28 -6.90
CA THR A 13 3.80 -7.35 -5.61
C THR A 13 3.74 -8.77 -5.06
N ALA A 14 3.67 -9.80 -5.90
CA ALA A 14 3.69 -11.18 -5.42
C ALA A 14 5.04 -11.52 -4.77
N SER A 15 6.13 -11.02 -5.32
CA SER A 15 7.44 -11.09 -4.68
C SER A 15 7.48 -10.26 -3.40
N ALA A 16 6.95 -9.04 -3.40
CA ALA A 16 6.92 -8.17 -2.22
C ALA A 16 6.18 -8.82 -1.03
N VAL A 17 5.08 -9.53 -1.27
CA VAL A 17 4.31 -10.23 -0.22
C VAL A 17 5.09 -11.35 0.44
N ILE A 18 5.98 -12.04 -0.31
CA ILE A 18 6.88 -13.06 0.28
C ILE A 18 7.84 -12.42 1.28
N ALA A 19 8.24 -11.18 1.04
CA ALA A 19 9.14 -10.44 1.92
C ALA A 19 8.43 -9.77 3.11
N VAL A 20 7.12 -9.91 3.27
CA VAL A 20 6.43 -9.45 4.48
C VAL A 20 6.89 -10.31 5.67
N PRO A 21 7.47 -9.71 6.73
CA PRO A 21 8.09 -10.44 7.83
C PRO A 21 7.05 -10.99 8.84
N GLU A 22 6.00 -11.65 8.32
CA GLU A 22 4.93 -12.25 9.12
C GLU A 22 4.48 -13.57 8.48
N ILE A 23 4.40 -14.61 9.28
CA ILE A 23 4.10 -15.98 8.84
C ILE A 23 2.59 -16.20 8.71
N ASN A 24 1.80 -15.62 9.62
CA ASN A 24 0.39 -15.94 9.80
C ASN A 24 -0.53 -15.08 8.92
N ARG A 25 -0.45 -15.27 7.59
CA ARG A 25 -1.33 -14.61 6.61
C ARG A 25 -1.49 -13.10 6.87
N PRO A 26 -0.44 -12.33 6.69
CA PRO A 26 -0.46 -10.91 7.00
C PRO A 26 -1.50 -10.15 6.19
N LEU A 27 -2.14 -9.18 6.83
CA LEU A 27 -2.76 -8.07 6.15
C LEU A 27 -1.65 -7.12 5.71
N TYR A 28 -1.52 -6.87 4.42
CA TYR A 28 -0.41 -6.10 3.88
C TYR A 28 -0.87 -4.93 3.00
N ILE A 29 -0.01 -3.92 2.91
CA ILE A 29 -0.06 -2.88 1.88
C ILE A 29 1.28 -2.87 1.15
N SER A 30 1.32 -3.29 -0.11
CA SER A 30 2.46 -3.03 -0.99
C SER A 30 2.33 -1.61 -1.50
N SER A 31 3.08 -0.70 -0.87
CA SER A 31 2.94 0.74 -1.04
C SER A 31 3.98 1.31 -2.02
N GLY A 32 3.50 1.84 -3.11
CA GLY A 32 4.28 2.48 -4.16
C GLY A 32 3.45 3.55 -4.87
N THR A 33 3.62 3.68 -6.17
CA THR A 33 2.75 4.52 -7.01
C THR A 33 1.29 4.09 -6.86
N TRP A 34 1.04 2.79 -6.88
CA TRP A 34 -0.19 2.16 -6.42
C TRP A 34 0.00 1.60 -5.01
N SER A 35 -1.11 1.43 -4.29
CA SER A 35 -1.15 0.68 -3.03
C SER A 35 -2.00 -0.57 -3.24
N LEU A 36 -1.38 -1.74 -3.14
CA LEU A 36 -2.08 -3.01 -3.23
C LEU A 36 -2.29 -3.51 -1.80
N LEU A 37 -3.53 -3.36 -1.31
CA LEU A 37 -3.92 -3.75 0.05
C LEU A 37 -4.64 -5.10 0.00
N GLY A 38 -4.17 -6.07 0.74
CA GLY A 38 -4.74 -7.41 0.68
C GLY A 38 -4.18 -8.41 1.68
N ILE A 39 -4.56 -9.65 1.46
CA ILE A 39 -4.15 -10.84 2.21
C ILE A 39 -3.76 -11.97 1.26
N GLU A 40 -3.00 -12.93 1.76
CA GLU A 40 -2.86 -14.23 1.08
C GLU A 40 -3.98 -15.19 1.51
N SER A 41 -4.56 -15.88 0.55
CA SER A 41 -5.61 -16.89 0.75
C SER A 41 -5.24 -18.19 0.05
N PRO A 42 -5.57 -19.37 0.60
CA PRO A 42 -5.35 -20.65 -0.09
C PRO A 42 -6.27 -20.83 -1.30
N VAL A 43 -7.37 -20.08 -1.37
CA VAL A 43 -8.37 -20.16 -2.44
C VAL A 43 -8.82 -18.76 -2.86
N ALA A 44 -9.33 -18.65 -4.08
CA ALA A 44 -9.92 -17.40 -4.58
C ALA A 44 -11.19 -17.05 -3.78
N ILE A 45 -11.38 -15.76 -3.52
CA ILE A 45 -12.55 -15.21 -2.83
C ILE A 45 -13.39 -14.43 -3.85
N SER A 46 -14.51 -15.03 -4.28
CA SER A 46 -15.38 -14.51 -5.35
C SER A 46 -16.80 -14.28 -4.82
N THR A 47 -16.93 -13.36 -3.86
CA THR A 47 -18.21 -12.96 -3.29
C THR A 47 -18.78 -11.72 -3.98
N THR A 48 -20.09 -11.50 -3.87
CA THR A 48 -20.72 -10.27 -4.38
C THR A 48 -20.13 -9.01 -3.72
N ASP A 49 -19.83 -9.08 -2.42
CA ASP A 49 -19.18 -7.96 -1.70
C ASP A 49 -17.78 -7.67 -2.27
N ALA A 50 -17.00 -8.72 -2.58
CA ALA A 50 -15.67 -8.55 -3.19
C ALA A 50 -15.77 -7.88 -4.57
N LEU A 51 -16.74 -8.29 -5.39
CA LEU A 51 -16.99 -7.69 -6.71
C LEU A 51 -17.41 -6.22 -6.58
N ASN A 52 -18.38 -5.92 -5.73
CA ASN A 52 -18.91 -4.57 -5.55
C ASN A 52 -17.86 -3.58 -5.01
N GLU A 53 -16.95 -4.07 -4.16
CA GLU A 53 -15.85 -3.28 -3.60
C GLU A 53 -14.58 -3.34 -4.45
N ASN A 54 -14.65 -3.93 -5.66
CA ASN A 54 -13.56 -3.99 -6.63
C ASN A 54 -12.29 -4.67 -6.09
N PHE A 55 -12.46 -5.79 -5.37
CA PHE A 55 -11.36 -6.67 -5.01
C PHE A 55 -11.06 -7.66 -6.15
N THR A 56 -9.80 -8.05 -6.25
CA THR A 56 -9.31 -9.01 -7.24
C THR A 56 -8.61 -10.19 -6.57
N ASN A 57 -8.50 -11.27 -7.33
CA ASN A 57 -7.74 -12.46 -6.97
C ASN A 57 -6.57 -12.59 -7.93
N GLU A 58 -5.37 -12.53 -7.43
CA GLU A 58 -4.13 -12.64 -8.20
C GLU A 58 -3.29 -13.82 -7.73
N GLY A 59 -2.49 -14.40 -8.62
CA GLY A 59 -1.60 -15.50 -8.27
C GLY A 59 -0.55 -15.08 -7.25
N GLY A 60 -0.37 -15.88 -6.20
CA GLY A 60 0.70 -15.79 -5.22
C GLY A 60 1.71 -16.92 -5.35
N TYR A 61 2.62 -17.04 -4.36
CA TYR A 61 3.57 -18.13 -4.28
C TYR A 61 2.86 -19.47 -3.99
N ALA A 62 3.42 -20.56 -4.50
CA ALA A 62 2.96 -21.94 -4.27
C ALA A 62 1.45 -22.16 -4.51
N ARG A 63 0.91 -21.50 -5.54
CA ARG A 63 -0.51 -21.55 -5.91
C ARG A 63 -1.45 -20.90 -4.89
N SER A 64 -0.94 -20.08 -3.97
CA SER A 64 -1.78 -19.23 -3.16
C SER A 64 -2.45 -18.15 -4.03
N THR A 65 -3.50 -17.56 -3.49
CA THR A 65 -4.19 -16.41 -4.08
C THR A 65 -3.93 -15.19 -3.21
N ARG A 66 -3.56 -14.08 -3.85
CA ARG A 66 -3.55 -12.77 -3.23
C ARG A 66 -4.92 -12.13 -3.46
N PHE A 67 -5.73 -12.05 -2.42
CA PHE A 67 -7.00 -11.33 -2.44
C PHE A 67 -6.72 -9.89 -2.05
N LEU A 68 -6.87 -8.97 -2.98
CA LEU A 68 -6.41 -7.59 -2.79
C LEU A 68 -7.29 -6.58 -3.52
N LYS A 69 -7.14 -5.32 -3.12
CA LYS A 69 -7.69 -4.14 -3.79
C LYS A 69 -6.55 -3.27 -4.29
N ASN A 70 -6.61 -2.88 -5.56
CA ASN A 70 -5.75 -1.85 -6.13
C ASN A 70 -6.31 -0.49 -5.74
N ILE A 71 -5.51 0.30 -5.05
CA ILE A 71 -5.83 1.65 -4.60
C ILE A 71 -4.85 2.60 -5.26
N MET A 72 -5.33 3.74 -5.74
CA MET A 72 -4.45 4.78 -6.26
C MET A 72 -3.61 5.32 -5.10
N GLY A 73 -2.36 4.85 -5.01
CA GLY A 73 -1.48 5.08 -3.87
C GLY A 73 -0.80 6.45 -3.90
N LEU A 74 0.54 6.46 -3.84
CA LEU A 74 1.30 7.71 -3.83
C LEU A 74 1.33 8.43 -5.18
N TRP A 75 0.67 7.91 -6.22
CA TRP A 75 0.52 8.56 -7.52
C TRP A 75 0.04 10.00 -7.40
N MET A 76 -0.99 10.26 -6.58
CA MET A 76 -1.55 11.59 -6.42
C MET A 76 -0.51 12.59 -5.90
N ILE A 77 0.19 12.26 -4.82
CA ILE A 77 1.23 13.15 -4.26
C ILE A 77 2.46 13.25 -5.17
N GLN A 78 2.76 12.22 -5.95
CA GLN A 78 3.81 12.26 -6.97
C GLN A 78 3.47 13.25 -8.08
N CYS A 79 2.22 13.30 -8.54
CA CYS A 79 1.74 14.28 -9.51
C CYS A 79 1.81 15.69 -8.92
N VAL A 80 1.25 15.91 -7.74
CA VAL A 80 1.32 17.19 -7.01
C VAL A 80 2.76 17.70 -6.92
N ARG A 81 3.70 16.83 -6.55
CA ARG A 81 5.13 17.19 -6.48
C ARG A 81 5.69 17.62 -7.84
N ARG A 82 5.31 16.94 -8.92
CA ARG A 82 5.76 17.31 -10.29
C ARG A 82 5.22 18.67 -10.71
N GLU A 83 3.95 18.95 -10.41
CA GLU A 83 3.30 20.23 -10.73
C GLU A 83 3.96 21.41 -9.99
N TYR A 84 4.44 21.20 -8.77
CA TYR A 84 5.29 22.19 -8.08
C TYR A 84 6.74 22.23 -8.60
N GLY A 85 7.04 21.66 -9.78
CA GLY A 85 8.38 21.66 -10.36
C GLY A 85 9.44 20.98 -9.49
N LYS A 86 9.01 20.04 -8.62
CA LYS A 86 9.86 19.35 -7.63
C LYS A 86 10.52 20.33 -6.61
N LYS A 87 9.97 21.52 -6.43
CA LYS A 87 10.43 22.52 -5.46
C LYS A 87 10.45 21.96 -4.04
N TYR A 88 9.53 21.06 -3.71
CA TYR A 88 9.40 20.43 -2.40
C TYR A 88 9.87 18.98 -2.45
N GLY A 89 10.63 18.57 -1.44
CA GLY A 89 10.96 17.16 -1.17
C GLY A 89 9.78 16.40 -0.53
N TRP A 90 9.92 15.09 -0.40
CA TRP A 90 8.88 14.26 0.24
C TRP A 90 8.66 14.65 1.70
N GLY A 91 9.75 14.91 2.44
CA GLY A 91 9.69 15.36 3.84
C GLY A 91 9.03 16.73 4.00
N ASP A 92 9.16 17.63 3.01
CA ASP A 92 8.52 18.94 3.05
C ASP A 92 7.00 18.82 2.99
N PHE A 93 6.47 17.94 2.13
CA PHE A 93 5.02 17.67 2.08
C PHE A 93 4.49 17.11 3.40
N VAL A 94 5.23 16.20 4.03
CA VAL A 94 4.89 15.67 5.36
C VAL A 94 4.88 16.78 6.39
N THR A 95 5.93 17.60 6.44
CA THR A 95 6.04 18.73 7.39
C THR A 95 4.92 19.73 7.19
N MET A 96 4.64 20.11 5.94
CA MET A 96 3.55 21.06 5.62
C MET A 96 2.19 20.47 5.97
N ALA A 97 1.93 19.18 5.68
CA ALA A 97 0.68 18.52 6.02
C ALA A 97 0.45 18.46 7.54
N LYS A 98 1.48 18.10 8.32
CA LYS A 98 1.41 18.09 9.80
C LYS A 98 1.16 19.47 10.42
N ALA A 99 1.54 20.53 9.74
CA ALA A 99 1.36 21.91 10.21
C ALA A 99 -0.05 22.46 9.94
N VAL A 100 -0.83 21.81 9.10
CA VAL A 100 -2.20 22.23 8.74
C VAL A 100 -3.13 22.10 9.96
N LYS A 101 -3.96 23.13 10.16
CA LYS A 101 -5.04 23.13 11.16
C LYS A 101 -6.38 23.34 10.46
N ASP A 102 -7.43 22.78 11.03
CA ASP A 102 -8.81 23.01 10.60
C ASP A 102 -9.08 22.68 9.10
N PHE A 103 -8.50 21.57 8.63
CA PHE A 103 -8.73 21.04 7.29
C PHE A 103 -9.01 19.53 7.37
N ASP A 104 -10.17 19.10 6.85
CA ASP A 104 -10.68 17.73 6.98
C ASP A 104 -11.30 17.17 5.70
N SER A 105 -11.08 17.84 4.54
CA SER A 105 -11.64 17.40 3.27
C SER A 105 -11.00 16.10 2.80
N ILE A 106 -11.86 15.17 2.38
CA ILE A 106 -11.51 13.82 1.94
C ILE A 106 -12.00 13.61 0.51
N VAL A 107 -11.14 13.07 -0.34
CA VAL A 107 -11.49 12.67 -1.70
C VAL A 107 -11.55 11.15 -1.82
N ASP A 108 -12.38 10.64 -2.73
CA ASP A 108 -12.27 9.23 -3.11
C ASP A 108 -11.04 9.06 -4.02
N VAL A 109 -9.96 8.55 -3.46
CA VAL A 109 -8.69 8.38 -4.20
C VAL A 109 -8.83 7.50 -5.44
N ASN A 110 -9.86 6.66 -5.53
CA ASN A 110 -10.11 5.80 -6.68
C ASN A 110 -11.07 6.43 -7.71
N ASP A 111 -11.47 7.68 -7.53
CA ASP A 111 -12.27 8.39 -8.52
C ASP A 111 -11.50 8.51 -9.84
N ARG A 112 -12.20 8.32 -10.96
CA ARG A 112 -11.59 8.33 -12.29
C ARG A 112 -10.93 9.66 -12.64
N SER A 113 -11.37 10.75 -12.03
CA SER A 113 -10.78 12.08 -12.25
C SER A 113 -9.30 12.15 -11.83
N PHE A 114 -8.83 11.24 -10.95
CA PHE A 114 -7.44 11.20 -10.48
C PHE A 114 -6.54 10.25 -11.27
N LEU A 115 -7.09 9.47 -12.20
CA LEU A 115 -6.28 8.47 -12.92
C LEU A 115 -5.23 9.11 -13.83
N ALA A 116 -5.62 10.10 -14.62
CA ALA A 116 -4.72 10.80 -15.55
C ALA A 116 -5.19 12.24 -15.80
N PRO A 117 -5.30 13.09 -14.77
CA PRO A 117 -5.69 14.49 -14.95
C PRO A 117 -4.54 15.29 -15.58
N GLU A 118 -4.90 16.37 -16.28
CA GLU A 118 -3.91 17.36 -16.74
C GLU A 118 -3.22 18.04 -15.56
N SER A 119 -3.97 18.36 -14.49
CA SER A 119 -3.48 18.85 -13.21
C SER A 119 -4.14 18.06 -12.08
N MET A 120 -3.34 17.39 -11.27
CA MET A 120 -3.80 16.69 -10.08
C MET A 120 -4.27 17.67 -9.00
N ILE A 121 -3.59 18.81 -8.88
CA ILE A 121 -3.95 19.88 -7.95
C ILE A 121 -5.36 20.39 -8.26
N ASP A 122 -5.64 20.68 -9.52
CA ASP A 122 -6.96 21.17 -9.93
C ASP A 122 -8.02 20.09 -9.82
N ALA A 123 -7.69 18.83 -10.13
CA ALA A 123 -8.61 17.71 -9.95
C ALA A 123 -9.03 17.54 -8.48
N ILE A 124 -8.10 17.62 -7.54
CA ILE A 124 -8.40 17.57 -6.09
C ILE A 124 -9.30 18.73 -5.68
N LYS A 125 -8.96 19.94 -6.10
CA LYS A 125 -9.76 21.16 -5.80
C LYS A 125 -11.18 21.05 -6.36
N GLU A 126 -11.31 20.58 -7.59
CA GLU A 126 -12.60 20.43 -8.26
C GLU A 126 -13.45 19.33 -7.59
N TYR A 127 -12.83 18.22 -7.19
CA TYR A 127 -13.52 17.17 -6.43
C TYR A 127 -14.10 17.74 -5.11
N CYS A 128 -13.30 18.51 -4.36
CA CYS A 128 -13.77 19.14 -3.12
C CYS A 128 -14.91 20.13 -3.39
N ARG A 129 -14.85 20.94 -4.46
CA ARG A 129 -15.96 21.82 -4.85
C ARG A 129 -17.24 21.05 -5.15
N LYS A 130 -17.16 19.99 -5.96
CA LYS A 130 -18.31 19.14 -6.36
C LYS A 130 -18.95 18.43 -5.18
N THR A 131 -18.17 18.12 -4.18
CA THR A 131 -18.65 17.45 -2.95
C THR A 131 -18.95 18.40 -1.81
N ASN A 132 -18.97 19.73 -2.06
CA ASN A 132 -19.22 20.79 -1.09
C ASN A 132 -18.30 20.74 0.14
N GLN A 133 -17.04 20.37 -0.07
CA GLN A 133 -16.01 20.35 0.95
C GLN A 133 -15.12 21.60 0.86
N LYS A 134 -14.37 21.89 1.92
CA LYS A 134 -13.35 22.94 1.92
C LYS A 134 -12.32 22.64 0.84
N VAL A 135 -12.06 23.62 -0.03
CA VAL A 135 -11.09 23.49 -1.12
C VAL A 135 -9.68 23.69 -0.59
N PRO A 136 -8.73 22.76 -0.80
CA PRO A 136 -7.36 22.96 -0.37
C PRO A 136 -6.67 24.05 -1.21
N GLU A 137 -6.02 25.00 -0.56
CA GLU A 137 -5.36 26.12 -1.23
C GLU A 137 -3.84 26.06 -1.15
N THR A 138 -3.32 25.55 -0.05
CA THR A 138 -1.88 25.46 0.21
C THR A 138 -1.31 24.07 -0.14
N PRO A 139 0.00 23.95 -0.42
CA PRO A 139 0.64 22.67 -0.61
C PRO A 139 0.44 21.70 0.58
N GLY A 140 0.39 22.22 1.79
CA GLY A 140 0.15 21.44 3.00
C GLY A 140 -1.27 20.89 3.06
N GLU A 141 -2.29 21.69 2.74
CA GLU A 141 -3.69 21.24 2.70
C GLU A 141 -3.91 20.20 1.59
N ILE A 142 -3.29 20.37 0.43
CA ILE A 142 -3.32 19.38 -0.67
C ILE A 142 -2.68 18.06 -0.20
N ALA A 143 -1.51 18.13 0.41
CA ALA A 143 -0.82 16.95 0.90
C ALA A 143 -1.61 16.23 2.02
N LEU A 144 -2.17 16.98 2.97
CA LEU A 144 -3.02 16.43 4.02
C LEU A 144 -4.26 15.76 3.43
N CYS A 145 -4.95 16.44 2.49
CA CYS A 145 -6.10 15.87 1.78
C CYS A 145 -5.77 14.52 1.16
N VAL A 146 -4.65 14.42 0.46
CA VAL A 146 -4.21 13.17 -0.19
C VAL A 146 -3.89 12.09 0.84
N TYR A 147 -3.08 12.39 1.85
CA TYR A 147 -2.65 11.38 2.83
C TYR A 147 -3.81 10.88 3.68
N ASP A 148 -4.69 11.78 4.15
CA ASP A 148 -5.83 11.36 4.96
C ASP A 148 -6.87 10.60 4.12
N SER A 149 -7.08 11.00 2.86
CA SER A 149 -7.93 10.26 1.91
C SER A 149 -7.43 8.85 1.65
N LEU A 150 -6.11 8.66 1.52
CA LEU A 150 -5.51 7.33 1.41
C LEU A 150 -5.76 6.50 2.67
N ALA A 151 -5.55 7.07 3.85
CA ALA A 151 -5.76 6.37 5.11
C ALA A 151 -7.24 5.97 5.31
N VAL A 152 -8.19 6.83 4.92
CA VAL A 152 -9.63 6.51 4.89
C VAL A 152 -9.95 5.39 3.92
N CYS A 153 -9.33 5.39 2.73
CA CYS A 153 -9.51 4.33 1.75
C CYS A 153 -8.95 2.99 2.27
N TYR A 154 -7.80 3.01 2.95
CA TYR A 154 -7.22 1.82 3.57
C TYR A 154 -8.12 1.26 4.67
N ASP A 155 -8.64 2.11 5.56
CA ASP A 155 -9.58 1.67 6.60
C ASP A 155 -10.82 1.00 6.02
N LYS A 156 -11.43 1.59 4.99
CA LYS A 156 -12.57 0.99 4.28
C LYS A 156 -12.22 -0.37 3.69
N ALA A 157 -11.05 -0.49 3.04
CA ALA A 157 -10.62 -1.74 2.43
C ALA A 157 -10.33 -2.83 3.48
N VAL A 158 -9.70 -2.47 4.60
CA VAL A 158 -9.45 -3.39 5.73
C VAL A 158 -10.77 -3.92 6.30
N LYS A 159 -11.72 -3.04 6.61
CA LYS A 159 -13.05 -3.44 7.11
C LYS A 159 -13.79 -4.35 6.14
N THR A 160 -13.63 -4.11 4.85
CA THR A 160 -14.22 -4.97 3.80
C THR A 160 -13.57 -6.36 3.80
N ILE A 161 -12.24 -6.45 3.89
CA ILE A 161 -11.54 -7.75 3.99
C ILE A 161 -12.01 -8.49 5.25
N GLU A 162 -12.05 -7.84 6.40
CA GLU A 162 -12.48 -8.43 7.66
C GLU A 162 -13.93 -8.95 7.58
N LYS A 163 -14.83 -8.17 6.99
CA LYS A 163 -16.23 -8.58 6.77
C LYS A 163 -16.34 -9.81 5.86
N ILE A 164 -15.60 -9.81 4.73
CA ILE A 164 -15.66 -10.90 3.74
C ILE A 164 -15.05 -12.19 4.28
N THR A 165 -13.95 -12.08 5.02
CA THR A 165 -13.20 -13.26 5.51
C THR A 165 -13.63 -13.74 6.88
N GLY A 166 -14.35 -12.92 7.64
CA GLY A 166 -14.68 -13.19 9.05
C GLY A 166 -13.45 -13.19 9.97
N THR A 167 -12.31 -12.66 9.48
CA THR A 167 -11.03 -12.62 10.21
C THR A 167 -10.73 -11.18 10.60
N THR A 168 -10.37 -10.93 11.85
CA THR A 168 -9.85 -9.62 12.31
C THR A 168 -8.33 -9.62 12.28
N PHE A 169 -7.75 -8.45 12.02
CA PHE A 169 -6.30 -8.24 11.98
C PHE A 169 -5.91 -7.15 12.98
N ASP A 170 -4.85 -7.38 13.72
CA ASP A 170 -4.33 -6.37 14.66
C ASP A 170 -3.23 -5.52 14.03
N VAL A 171 -2.58 -6.04 12.99
CA VAL A 171 -1.39 -5.45 12.36
C VAL A 171 -1.58 -5.32 10.86
N ILE A 172 -1.14 -4.18 10.31
CA ILE A 172 -0.99 -3.93 8.87
C ILE A 172 0.50 -3.84 8.55
N HIS A 173 0.98 -4.71 7.67
CA HIS A 173 2.35 -4.68 7.19
C HIS A 173 2.46 -3.83 5.93
N VAL A 174 3.16 -2.70 6.00
CA VAL A 174 3.38 -1.80 4.86
C VAL A 174 4.77 -2.04 4.31
N VAL A 175 4.87 -2.52 3.08
CA VAL A 175 6.14 -2.83 2.39
C VAL A 175 6.29 -2.01 1.11
N GLY A 176 7.50 -1.98 0.55
CA GLY A 176 7.82 -1.19 -0.64
C GLY A 176 8.18 0.25 -0.31
N GLY A 177 8.57 1.04 -1.31
CA GLY A 177 9.11 2.39 -1.12
C GLY A 177 8.21 3.35 -0.36
N GLY A 178 6.89 3.15 -0.42
CA GLY A 178 5.91 3.98 0.29
C GLY A 178 5.89 3.76 1.80
N CYS A 179 6.43 2.66 2.33
CA CYS A 179 6.52 2.41 3.77
C CYS A 179 7.36 3.46 4.51
N GLN A 180 8.23 4.17 3.80
CA GLN A 180 9.04 5.27 4.35
C GLN A 180 8.22 6.53 4.67
N ASN A 181 6.95 6.61 4.23
CA ASN A 181 6.09 7.74 4.58
C ASN A 181 5.48 7.52 5.99
N GLY A 182 6.26 7.82 7.03
CA GLY A 182 5.83 7.67 8.42
C GLY A 182 4.53 8.40 8.74
N TYR A 183 4.26 9.56 8.11
CA TYR A 183 3.01 10.27 8.35
C TYR A 183 1.78 9.54 7.80
N LEU A 184 1.87 8.96 6.61
CA LEU A 184 0.80 8.13 6.08
C LEU A 184 0.60 6.87 6.94
N ASN A 185 1.68 6.29 7.45
CA ASN A 185 1.61 5.16 8.38
C ASN A 185 0.90 5.55 9.69
N GLU A 186 1.23 6.72 10.28
CA GLU A 186 0.54 7.28 11.45
C GLU A 186 -0.96 7.50 11.21
N LEU A 187 -1.33 8.09 10.07
CA LEU A 187 -2.73 8.29 9.69
C LEU A 187 -3.45 6.97 9.47
N THR A 188 -2.79 6.00 8.85
CA THR A 188 -3.34 4.66 8.63
C THR A 188 -3.61 3.97 9.97
N ALA A 189 -2.64 3.97 10.88
CA ALA A 189 -2.81 3.40 12.22
C ALA A 189 -3.98 4.09 12.97
N LYS A 190 -4.04 5.42 12.93
CA LYS A 190 -5.11 6.20 13.56
C LYS A 190 -6.50 5.89 13.01
N ARG A 191 -6.64 5.75 11.68
CA ARG A 191 -7.93 5.52 11.03
C ARG A 191 -8.41 4.07 11.21
N THR A 192 -7.51 3.11 11.11
CA THR A 192 -7.84 1.68 11.21
C THR A 192 -7.91 1.18 12.65
N GLY A 193 -7.30 1.88 13.61
CA GLY A 193 -7.12 1.42 14.98
C GLY A 193 -6.16 0.24 15.09
N LYS A 194 -5.33 -0.02 14.06
CA LYS A 194 -4.41 -1.16 14.00
C LYS A 194 -2.97 -0.69 14.10
N GLN A 195 -2.10 -1.57 14.58
CA GLN A 195 -0.66 -1.33 14.50
C GLN A 195 -0.22 -1.35 13.02
N VAL A 196 0.68 -0.44 12.66
CA VAL A 196 1.32 -0.44 11.33
C VAL A 196 2.78 -0.80 11.52
N VAL A 197 3.21 -1.83 10.80
CA VAL A 197 4.59 -2.30 10.74
C VAL A 197 5.15 -1.97 9.36
N ALA A 198 6.16 -1.13 9.29
CA ALA A 198 6.70 -0.56 8.06
C ALA A 198 8.06 -1.19 7.70
N GLY A 199 8.19 -1.71 6.49
CA GLY A 199 9.38 -2.36 5.96
C GLY A 199 9.17 -3.82 5.58
N PRO A 200 10.06 -4.38 4.78
CA PRO A 200 11.22 -3.73 4.16
C PRO A 200 10.86 -2.83 2.96
N VAL A 201 11.74 -1.86 2.67
CA VAL A 201 11.57 -0.91 1.55
C VAL A 201 11.66 -1.61 0.20
N GLU A 202 12.68 -2.42 0.01
CA GLU A 202 12.97 -3.13 -1.25
C GLU A 202 12.32 -4.53 -1.29
N ALA A 203 11.08 -4.63 -0.80
CA ALA A 203 10.38 -5.90 -0.61
C ALA A 203 10.31 -6.75 -1.90
N THR A 204 10.11 -6.14 -3.06
CA THR A 204 10.06 -6.86 -4.35
C THR A 204 11.39 -7.53 -4.67
N ALA A 205 12.50 -6.81 -4.53
CA ALA A 205 13.83 -7.35 -4.79
C ALA A 205 14.20 -8.44 -3.76
N ILE A 206 13.88 -8.19 -2.51
CA ILE A 206 14.09 -9.15 -1.41
C ILE A 206 13.29 -10.43 -1.67
N GLY A 207 12.01 -10.32 -1.98
CA GLY A 207 11.16 -11.48 -2.26
C GLY A 207 11.64 -12.28 -3.48
N ASN A 208 12.14 -11.61 -4.52
CA ASN A 208 12.77 -12.28 -5.65
C ASN A 208 14.03 -13.06 -5.21
N ALA A 209 14.90 -12.43 -4.42
CA ALA A 209 16.10 -13.10 -3.89
C ALA A 209 15.76 -14.31 -3.01
N LEU A 210 14.73 -14.19 -2.16
CA LEU A 210 14.25 -15.31 -1.33
C LEU A 210 13.79 -16.50 -2.16
N MET A 211 13.16 -16.26 -3.30
CA MET A 211 12.77 -17.34 -4.22
C MET A 211 13.97 -18.05 -4.85
N GLN A 212 15.07 -17.32 -5.11
CA GLN A 212 16.32 -17.90 -5.57
C GLN A 212 16.94 -18.80 -4.47
N LEU A 213 16.96 -18.31 -3.22
CA LEU A 213 17.47 -19.05 -2.07
C LEU A 213 16.64 -20.32 -1.78
N LEU A 214 15.31 -20.24 -1.90
CA LEU A 214 14.40 -21.39 -1.79
C LEU A 214 14.67 -22.42 -2.88
N TYR A 215 14.87 -21.98 -4.13
CA TYR A 215 15.17 -22.88 -5.24
C TYR A 215 16.52 -23.58 -5.08
N ASP A 216 17.52 -22.88 -4.58
CA ASP A 216 18.89 -23.42 -4.39
C ASP A 216 19.01 -24.25 -3.10
N GLY A 217 17.98 -24.31 -2.27
CA GLY A 217 17.95 -25.05 -1.01
C GLY A 217 18.73 -24.40 0.13
N ALA A 218 19.14 -23.14 -0.03
CA ALA A 218 19.78 -22.35 1.03
C ALA A 218 18.78 -21.92 2.11
N VAL A 219 17.50 -21.87 1.77
CA VAL A 219 16.35 -21.68 2.65
C VAL A 219 15.34 -22.78 2.34
N LEU A 220 14.80 -23.43 3.36
CA LEU A 220 14.02 -24.67 3.19
C LEU A 220 12.50 -24.42 3.10
N SER A 221 12.02 -23.27 3.52
CA SER A 221 10.60 -22.92 3.51
C SER A 221 10.38 -21.42 3.41
N VAL A 222 9.15 -21.02 3.02
CA VAL A 222 8.74 -19.61 3.03
C VAL A 222 8.74 -19.04 4.45
N ASN A 223 8.42 -19.84 5.44
CA ASN A 223 8.46 -19.40 6.84
C ASN A 223 9.88 -19.03 7.26
N GLU A 224 10.85 -19.88 6.92
CA GLU A 224 12.27 -19.59 7.15
C GLU A 224 12.73 -18.35 6.36
N ALA A 225 12.26 -18.18 5.13
CA ALA A 225 12.53 -16.99 4.33
C ALA A 225 12.00 -15.71 5.02
N LYS A 226 10.78 -15.75 5.55
CA LYS A 226 10.17 -14.61 6.28
C LYS A 226 10.91 -14.31 7.59
N GLU A 227 11.35 -15.32 8.34
CA GLU A 227 12.22 -15.14 9.51
C GLU A 227 13.58 -14.52 9.13
N LEU A 228 14.14 -14.93 8.00
CA LEU A 228 15.37 -14.31 7.48
C LEU A 228 15.17 -12.83 7.20
N VAL A 229 14.04 -12.43 6.58
CA VAL A 229 13.70 -11.01 6.37
C VAL A 229 13.62 -10.27 7.71
N LYS A 230 12.88 -10.82 8.66
CA LYS A 230 12.67 -10.22 9.98
C LYS A 230 13.98 -9.96 10.72
N ASN A 231 14.96 -10.85 10.55
CA ASN A 231 16.26 -10.78 11.22
C ASN A 231 17.31 -9.97 10.44
N SER A 232 17.06 -9.63 9.16
CA SER A 232 18.05 -9.01 8.27
C SER A 232 17.74 -7.56 7.91
N PHE A 233 16.51 -7.13 8.09
CA PHE A 233 16.07 -5.80 7.69
C PHE A 233 15.39 -5.07 8.83
N ASP A 234 15.64 -3.76 8.91
CA ASP A 234 14.95 -2.90 9.86
C ASP A 234 13.46 -2.82 9.52
N VAL A 235 12.64 -3.06 10.51
CA VAL A 235 11.18 -2.98 10.44
C VAL A 235 10.73 -2.05 11.57
N GLU A 236 10.08 -0.95 11.23
CA GLU A 236 9.56 0.03 12.18
C GLU A 236 8.17 -0.41 12.67
N TYR A 237 7.97 -0.39 13.99
CA TYR A 237 6.74 -0.78 14.67
C TYR A 237 5.95 0.42 15.19
#